data_5f8530b662e0239a5d1996602a279177
#
_entry.id   5f8530b662e0239a5d1996602a279177
#
_cell.length_a   1.000
_cell.length_b   1.000
_cell.length_c   1.000
_cell.angle_alpha   90.00
_cell.angle_beta   90.00
_cell.angle_gamma   90.00
#
_symmetry.space_group_name_H-M   'P 1'
#
loop_
_entity.id
_entity.type
_entity.pdbx_description
1 polymer ?
#
loop_
_entity_poly.entity_id
_entity_poly.type
_entity_poly.pdbx_seq_one_letter_code
_entity_poly.pdbx_strand_id
1 'polypeptide(L)'
;MGRDQKKVTGDVNEFRAVIKFLKEGYMVFKNVSGTGPIDLVLVHQETGEVRKIDVKTTAYRKSWKPGTRICRQRTPEQVKLKVEYEFIDKDEDV
;
A
#
# COMPACT_ATOMS: atom_id res chain seq x y z
N MET A 1 -10.53 4.39 25.33
CA MET A 1 -10.87 4.63 23.96
C MET A 1 -9.94 3.93 23.02
N GLY A 2 -10.49 3.14 22.15
CA GLY A 2 -9.71 2.41 21.18
C GLY A 2 -9.33 3.24 19.98
N ARG A 3 -8.33 2.79 19.25
CA ARG A 3 -7.99 3.38 17.95
C ARG A 3 -9.04 3.01 16.94
N ASP A 4 -9.13 3.83 15.89
CA ASP A 4 -9.91 3.48 14.72
C ASP A 4 -9.33 2.20 14.10
N GLN A 5 -10.16 1.16 13.99
CA GLN A 5 -9.72 -0.14 13.47
C GLN A 5 -9.23 -0.06 12.03
N LYS A 6 -9.82 0.80 11.21
CA LYS A 6 -9.38 0.97 9.83
C LYS A 6 -7.98 1.58 9.77
N LYS A 7 -7.70 2.53 10.63
CA LYS A 7 -6.37 3.15 10.67
C LYS A 7 -5.32 2.15 11.12
N VAL A 8 -5.62 1.34 12.13
CA VAL A 8 -4.70 0.31 12.61
C VAL A 8 -4.42 -0.71 11.50
N THR A 9 -5.46 -1.17 10.81
CA THR A 9 -5.30 -2.12 9.70
C THR A 9 -4.44 -1.52 8.59
N GLY A 10 -4.67 -0.26 8.25
CA GLY A 10 -3.88 0.43 7.23
C GLY A 10 -2.41 0.54 7.62
N ASP A 11 -2.13 0.89 8.88
CA ASP A 11 -0.77 1.00 9.36
C ASP A 11 -0.05 -0.35 9.33
N VAL A 12 -0.72 -1.41 9.77
CA VAL A 12 -0.17 -2.76 9.75
C VAL A 12 0.17 -3.17 8.32
N ASN A 13 -0.73 -2.95 7.39
CA ASN A 13 -0.51 -3.33 5.99
C ASN A 13 0.60 -2.53 5.34
N GLU A 14 0.75 -1.26 5.70
CA GLU A 14 1.86 -0.45 5.22
C GLU A 14 3.20 -1.03 5.67
N PHE A 15 3.31 -1.45 6.94
CA PHE A 15 4.51 -2.10 7.43
C PHE A 15 4.74 -3.47 6.79
N ARG A 16 3.68 -4.21 6.50
CA ARG A 16 3.79 -5.48 5.76
C ARG A 16 4.37 -5.25 4.37
N ALA A 17 3.94 -4.19 3.69
CA ALA A 17 4.50 -3.83 2.40
C ALA A 17 5.99 -3.46 2.50
N VAL A 18 6.36 -2.72 3.54
CA VAL A 18 7.77 -2.38 3.79
C VAL A 18 8.61 -3.64 3.92
N ILE A 19 8.17 -4.60 4.73
CA ILE A 19 8.90 -5.86 4.92
C ILE A 19 9.05 -6.59 3.59
N LYS A 20 7.99 -6.67 2.81
CA LYS A 20 8.02 -7.32 1.50
C LYS A 20 9.08 -6.70 0.59
N PHE A 21 9.08 -5.39 0.48
CA PHE A 21 10.01 -4.71 -0.42
C PHE A 21 11.46 -4.76 0.07
N LEU A 22 11.67 -4.73 1.37
CA LEU A 22 13.01 -4.93 1.93
C LEU A 22 13.55 -6.30 1.54
N LYS A 23 12.72 -7.34 1.59
CA LYS A 23 13.12 -8.69 1.19
C LYS A 23 13.44 -8.79 -0.30
N GLU A 24 12.83 -7.93 -1.11
CA GLU A 24 13.05 -7.91 -2.55
C GLU A 24 14.28 -7.10 -2.97
N GLY A 25 14.99 -6.50 -2.01
CA GLY A 25 16.22 -5.78 -2.29
C GLY A 25 16.06 -4.28 -2.49
N TYR A 26 14.93 -3.72 -2.08
CA TYR A 26 14.71 -2.28 -2.17
C TYR A 26 15.09 -1.57 -0.88
N MET A 27 15.61 -0.36 -1.02
CA MET A 27 15.61 0.61 0.08
C MET A 27 14.22 1.24 0.11
N VAL A 28 13.62 1.34 1.29
CA VAL A 28 12.25 1.81 1.44
C VAL A 28 12.23 3.13 2.20
N PHE A 29 11.59 4.13 1.59
CA PHE A 29 11.44 5.46 2.19
C PHE A 29 9.95 5.72 2.40
N LYS A 30 9.58 6.04 3.63
CA LYS A 30 8.19 6.25 4.00
C LYS A 30 7.84 7.73 3.94
N ASN A 31 6.62 8.04 3.50
CA ASN A 31 6.09 9.40 3.55
C ASN A 31 5.85 9.79 5.01
N VAL A 32 6.65 10.71 5.52
CA VAL A 32 6.61 11.09 6.94
C VAL A 32 5.33 11.83 7.30
N SER A 33 4.79 12.63 6.37
CA SER A 33 3.57 13.38 6.66
C SER A 33 2.32 12.50 6.77
N GLY A 34 2.36 11.31 6.16
CA GLY A 34 1.21 10.41 6.14
C GLY A 34 0.08 10.85 5.23
N THR A 35 0.29 11.89 4.44
CA THR A 35 -0.71 12.40 3.49
C THR A 35 -0.12 12.50 2.10
N GLY A 36 -0.99 12.60 1.11
CA GLY A 36 -0.56 12.71 -0.27
C GLY A 36 -0.68 11.39 -1.03
N PRO A 37 -0.38 11.39 -2.32
CA PRO A 37 -0.64 10.25 -3.20
C PRO A 37 0.40 9.13 -3.12
N ILE A 38 1.53 9.36 -2.43
CA ILE A 38 2.62 8.38 -2.35
C ILE A 38 2.86 8.02 -0.89
N ASP A 39 2.74 6.73 -0.57
CA ASP A 39 3.03 6.23 0.78
C ASP A 39 4.50 5.87 0.94
N LEU A 40 5.06 5.21 -0.05
CA LEU A 40 6.43 4.70 -0.02
C LEU A 40 7.16 5.03 -1.32
N VAL A 41 8.44 5.29 -1.20
CA VAL A 41 9.34 5.37 -2.36
C VAL A 41 10.36 4.27 -2.21
N LEU A 42 10.56 3.49 -3.27
CA LEU A 42 11.49 2.37 -3.29
C LEU A 42 12.65 2.68 -4.22
N VAL A 43 13.86 2.35 -3.80
CA VAL A 43 15.04 2.42 -4.68
C VAL A 43 15.74 1.07 -4.62
N HIS A 44 15.85 0.42 -5.77
CA HIS A 44 16.49 -0.88 -5.82
C HIS A 44 18.00 -0.73 -5.61
N GLN A 45 18.55 -1.51 -4.69
CA GLN A 45 19.97 -1.36 -4.30
C GLN A 45 20.94 -1.68 -5.43
N GLU A 46 20.59 -2.61 -6.31
CA GLU A 46 21.48 -3.02 -7.38
C GLU A 46 21.30 -2.21 -8.66
N THR A 47 20.04 -1.96 -9.03
CA THR A 47 19.72 -1.34 -10.31
C THR A 47 19.49 0.16 -10.24
N GLY A 48 19.17 0.67 -9.05
CA GLY A 48 18.79 2.08 -8.87
C GLY A 48 17.37 2.38 -9.33
N GLU A 49 16.58 1.36 -9.67
CA GLU A 49 15.19 1.57 -10.07
C GLU A 49 14.40 2.25 -8.96
N VAL A 50 13.63 3.27 -9.33
CA VAL A 50 12.78 4.01 -8.38
C VAL A 50 11.33 3.67 -8.65
N ARG A 51 10.61 3.30 -7.58
CA ARG A 51 9.17 3.02 -7.65
C ARG A 51 8.45 3.85 -6.59
N LYS A 52 7.27 4.32 -6.94
CA LYS A 52 6.43 5.13 -6.04
C LYS A 52 5.17 4.32 -5.77
N ILE A 53 4.90 4.07 -4.50
CA ILE A 53 3.89 3.08 -4.09
C ILE A 53 2.81 3.73 -3.24
N ASP A 54 1.56 3.41 -3.54
CA ASP A 54 0.41 3.68 -2.67
C ASP A 54 -0.10 2.34 -2.17
N VAL A 55 0.01 2.11 -0.86
CA VAL A 55 -0.39 0.84 -0.25
C VAL A 55 -1.89 0.86 0.01
N LYS A 56 -2.58 -0.15 -0.50
CA LYS A 56 -4.03 -0.29 -0.33
C LYS A 56 -4.35 -1.63 0.30
N THR A 57 -5.30 -1.65 1.22
CA THR A 57 -5.82 -2.88 1.77
C THR A 57 -6.82 -3.47 0.80
N THR A 58 -6.62 -4.72 0.42
CA THR A 58 -7.56 -5.42 -0.44
C THR A 58 -8.82 -5.74 0.35
N ALA A 59 -9.98 -5.44 -0.23
CA ALA A 59 -11.28 -5.74 0.37
C ALA A 59 -12.15 -6.48 -0.63
N TYR A 60 -12.98 -7.37 -0.11
CA TYR A 60 -13.93 -8.13 -0.91
C TYR A 60 -15.34 -7.84 -0.42
N ARG A 61 -16.26 -7.64 -1.36
CA ARG A 61 -17.66 -7.41 -1.01
C ARG A 61 -18.36 -8.74 -0.75
N LYS A 62 -18.85 -8.91 0.46
CA LYS A 62 -19.54 -10.13 0.83
C LYS A 62 -20.93 -10.26 0.19
N SER A 63 -21.56 -9.13 -0.11
CA SER A 63 -22.90 -9.10 -0.72
C SER A 63 -22.90 -9.33 -2.22
N TRP A 64 -21.74 -9.42 -2.83
CA TRP A 64 -21.57 -9.65 -4.26
C TRP A 64 -21.02 -11.06 -4.49
N LYS A 65 -20.51 -11.29 -5.69
CA LYS A 65 -19.87 -12.56 -5.99
C LYS A 65 -18.69 -12.77 -5.05
N PRO A 66 -18.61 -13.91 -4.37
CA PRO A 66 -17.47 -14.19 -3.50
C PRO A 66 -16.15 -14.08 -4.26
N GLY A 67 -15.17 -13.45 -3.64
CA GLY A 67 -13.87 -13.27 -4.24
C GLY A 67 -13.74 -12.08 -5.18
N THR A 68 -14.81 -11.31 -5.37
CA THR A 68 -14.74 -10.11 -6.22
C THR A 68 -13.95 -9.02 -5.52
N ARG A 69 -12.85 -8.63 -6.13
CA ARG A 69 -12.00 -7.58 -5.61
C ARG A 69 -12.60 -6.22 -5.92
N ILE A 70 -12.57 -5.32 -4.93
CA ILE A 70 -12.94 -3.93 -5.15
C ILE A 70 -11.77 -3.25 -5.85
N CYS A 71 -11.99 -2.81 -7.10
CA CYS A 71 -10.98 -2.08 -7.85
C CYS A 71 -11.07 -0.59 -7.53
N ARG A 72 -9.91 0.02 -7.30
CA ARG A 72 -9.81 1.46 -7.11
C ARG A 72 -8.97 2.02 -8.25
N GLN A 73 -9.51 3.06 -8.87
CA GLN A 73 -8.76 3.74 -9.92
C GLN A 73 -7.80 4.75 -9.29
N ARG A 74 -6.63 4.88 -9.91
CA ARG A 74 -5.68 5.90 -9.47
C ARG A 74 -6.25 7.28 -9.75
N THR A 75 -5.98 8.23 -8.84
CA THR A 75 -6.36 9.63 -9.06
C THR A 75 -5.52 10.22 -10.20
N PRO A 76 -6.00 11.31 -10.84
CA PRO A 76 -5.18 11.98 -11.85
C PRO A 76 -3.78 12.36 -11.36
N GLU A 77 -3.67 12.77 -10.10
CA GLU A 77 -2.38 13.11 -9.51
C GLU A 77 -1.47 11.89 -9.44
N GLN A 78 -2.00 10.74 -9.04
CA GLN A 78 -1.23 9.50 -8.98
C GLN A 78 -0.78 9.04 -10.35
N VAL A 79 -1.62 9.18 -11.36
CA VAL A 79 -1.24 8.85 -12.74
C VAL A 79 -0.10 9.74 -13.21
N LYS A 80 -0.20 11.04 -12.96
CA LYS A 80 0.84 12.01 -13.32
C LYS A 80 2.17 11.68 -12.68
N LEU A 81 2.15 11.27 -11.41
CA LEU A 81 3.36 10.94 -10.66
C LEU A 81 3.83 9.51 -10.87
N LYS A 82 3.11 8.72 -11.67
CA LYS A 82 3.42 7.33 -11.96
C LYS A 82 3.43 6.46 -10.69
N VAL A 83 2.41 6.65 -9.86
CA VAL A 83 2.25 5.90 -8.62
C VAL A 83 1.67 4.53 -8.92
N GLU A 84 2.24 3.49 -8.31
CA GLU A 84 1.73 2.12 -8.40
C GLU A 84 0.92 1.80 -7.14
N TYR A 85 -0.14 1.02 -7.29
CA TYR A 85 -0.87 0.49 -6.15
C TYR A 85 -0.24 -0.84 -5.74
N GLU A 86 0.05 -0.98 -4.45
CA GLU A 86 0.40 -2.26 -3.86
C GLU A 86 -0.76 -2.71 -2.99
N PHE A 87 -1.39 -3.82 -3.37
CA PHE A 87 -2.53 -4.35 -2.65
C PHE A 87 -2.06 -5.38 -1.65
N ILE A 88 -2.39 -5.15 -0.39
CA ILE A 88 -2.09 -6.06 0.71
C ILE A 88 -3.41 -6.60 1.23
N ASP A 89 -3.54 -7.92 1.31
CA ASP A 89 -4.76 -8.53 1.79
C ASP A 89 -4.97 -8.20 3.26
N LYS A 90 -6.24 -7.98 3.61
CA LYS A 90 -6.60 -7.72 5.00
C LYS A 90 -6.21 -8.92 5.85
N ASP A 91 -5.45 -8.67 6.91
CA ASP A 91 -5.05 -9.72 7.84
C ASP A 91 -6.18 -9.91 8.86
N GLU A 92 -6.75 -11.11 8.88
CA GLU A 92 -7.85 -11.43 9.79
C GLU A 92 -7.39 -11.58 11.22
N ASP A 93 -6.10 -11.78 11.44
CA ASP A 93 -5.54 -11.94 12.78
C ASP A 93 -5.18 -10.61 13.43
N VAL A 94 -5.39 -9.52 12.75
CA VAL A 94 -5.06 -8.18 13.25
C VAL A 94 -6.26 -7.48 13.83
#